data_2e64d522d8f55d1295c42c4af76af8cb
#
_entry.id   2e64d522d8f55d1295c42c4af76af8cb
#
_cell.length_a   1.000
_cell.length_b   1.000
_cell.length_c   1.000
_cell.angle_alpha   90.00
_cell.angle_beta   90.00
_cell.angle_gamma   90.00
#
_symmetry.space_group_name_H-M   'P 1'
#
loop_
_entity.id
_entity.type
_entity.pdbx_description
1 polymer ?
#
loop_
_entity_poly.entity_id
_entity_poly.type
_entity_poly.pdbx_seq_one_letter_code
_entity_poly.pdbx_strand_id
1 'polypeptide(L)'
;MPEVTAPLPVPFASLVQQFFTEYLVKQRALSSQTIASYRDAMLLFLNFAHKRLGKTPTAINLSDIEPDLILEFLDYLEQQRHNSVRSRNLRLTALRAFLKFAERRDVSSFYTIERALGIPMKRFERPMLGYLSREEMLAVIGEPGETWTSQRDHLLFAMLYNTGARVSEIINVRVGDVIMDEVACVHLQGKGRKQRSTPLWKSTVQEIRTWLKHNPTYGTDSVLLPNREGHVMTRCNVTQRLNIAVARAGKVHNNLLKRQISPHTIRHTTAMHLLQSGVNFSVIALWLGHESMITTHRYVEADLAMKEKALARLQEPDTKACRYHPPNDALI
;
A
#
# COMPACT_ATOMS: atom_id res chain seq x y z
N MET A 1 -31.91 -48.82 9.80
CA MET A 1 -31.49 -47.45 9.61
C MET A 1 -30.18 -47.49 8.81
N PRO A 2 -30.03 -46.80 7.66
CA PRO A 2 -28.75 -46.79 6.98
C PRO A 2 -27.75 -46.02 7.85
N GLU A 3 -26.59 -46.63 8.09
CA GLU A 3 -25.44 -45.95 8.68
C GLU A 3 -25.07 -44.78 7.80
N VAL A 4 -25.22 -43.58 8.33
CA VAL A 4 -24.69 -42.37 7.72
C VAL A 4 -23.17 -42.43 7.87
N THR A 5 -22.49 -43.03 6.89
CA THR A 5 -21.03 -42.98 6.81
C THR A 5 -20.61 -41.52 6.76
N ALA A 6 -19.92 -41.08 7.81
CA ALA A 6 -19.35 -39.72 7.82
C ALA A 6 -18.47 -39.53 6.57
N PRO A 7 -18.58 -38.41 5.86
CA PRO A 7 -17.79 -38.16 4.67
C PRO A 7 -16.30 -38.24 5.02
N LEU A 8 -15.54 -38.96 4.21
CA LEU A 8 -14.08 -39.07 4.35
C LEU A 8 -13.44 -37.68 4.36
N PRO A 9 -12.50 -37.41 5.28
CA PRO A 9 -11.83 -36.12 5.36
C PRO A 9 -11.13 -35.81 4.03
N VAL A 10 -11.33 -34.58 3.54
CA VAL A 10 -10.69 -34.16 2.28
C VAL A 10 -9.17 -34.01 2.53
N PRO A 11 -8.32 -34.63 1.68
CA PRO A 11 -6.87 -34.51 1.85
C PRO A 11 -6.41 -33.06 1.90
N PHE A 12 -5.57 -32.72 2.86
CA PHE A 12 -5.06 -31.35 3.05
C PHE A 12 -4.46 -30.75 1.77
N ALA A 13 -3.66 -31.52 1.03
CA ALA A 13 -3.07 -31.08 -0.23
C ALA A 13 -4.15 -30.69 -1.27
N SER A 14 -5.26 -31.44 -1.32
CA SER A 14 -6.40 -31.11 -2.21
C SER A 14 -7.09 -29.81 -1.76
N LEU A 15 -7.25 -29.59 -0.46
CA LEU A 15 -7.81 -28.33 0.07
C LEU A 15 -6.92 -27.13 -0.30
N VAL A 16 -5.60 -27.26 -0.17
CA VAL A 16 -4.66 -26.21 -0.57
C VAL A 16 -4.77 -25.92 -2.06
N GLN A 17 -4.81 -26.96 -2.91
CA GLN A 17 -4.96 -26.78 -4.35
C GLN A 17 -6.27 -26.09 -4.69
N GLN A 18 -7.40 -26.54 -4.16
CA GLN A 18 -8.72 -25.94 -4.38
C GLN A 18 -8.77 -24.48 -3.90
N PHE A 19 -8.12 -24.18 -2.75
CA PHE A 19 -8.03 -22.83 -2.25
C PHE A 19 -7.40 -21.88 -3.27
N PHE A 20 -6.26 -22.27 -3.85
CA PHE A 20 -5.57 -21.41 -4.81
C PHE A 20 -6.25 -21.36 -6.18
N THR A 21 -6.63 -22.52 -6.74
CA THR A 21 -7.13 -22.60 -8.11
C THR A 21 -8.60 -22.22 -8.26
N GLU A 22 -9.43 -22.60 -7.32
CA GLU A 22 -10.87 -22.41 -7.40
C GLU A 22 -11.32 -21.21 -6.56
N TYR A 23 -10.97 -21.17 -5.30
CA TYR A 23 -11.49 -20.15 -4.42
C TYR A 23 -10.85 -18.78 -4.71
N LEU A 24 -9.51 -18.66 -4.68
CA LEU A 24 -8.85 -17.37 -4.87
C LEU A 24 -8.94 -16.87 -6.31
N VAL A 25 -8.75 -17.75 -7.31
CA VAL A 25 -8.74 -17.38 -8.72
C VAL A 25 -10.15 -17.27 -9.27
N LYS A 26 -10.95 -18.36 -9.23
CA LYS A 26 -12.25 -18.39 -9.91
C LYS A 26 -13.35 -17.68 -9.13
N GLN A 27 -13.50 -17.95 -7.82
CA GLN A 27 -14.61 -17.42 -7.03
C GLN A 27 -14.35 -16.01 -6.51
N ARG A 28 -13.13 -15.71 -6.04
CA ARG A 28 -12.77 -14.41 -5.46
C ARG A 28 -12.14 -13.45 -6.48
N ALA A 29 -11.71 -13.94 -7.64
CA ALA A 29 -11.04 -13.17 -8.70
C ALA A 29 -9.95 -12.22 -8.15
N LEU A 30 -9.14 -12.71 -7.19
CA LEU A 30 -8.11 -11.91 -6.55
C LEU A 30 -6.98 -11.59 -7.53
N SER A 31 -6.29 -10.48 -7.29
CA SER A 31 -5.15 -10.10 -8.11
C SER A 31 -4.01 -11.12 -7.99
N SER A 32 -3.25 -11.31 -9.07
CA SER A 32 -2.08 -12.19 -9.11
C SER A 32 -1.08 -11.90 -7.97
N GLN A 33 -0.91 -10.61 -7.63
CA GLN A 33 -0.05 -10.19 -6.53
C GLN A 33 -0.55 -10.66 -5.16
N THR A 34 -1.87 -10.63 -4.92
CA THR A 34 -2.46 -11.14 -3.67
C THR A 34 -2.31 -12.64 -3.57
N ILE A 35 -2.58 -13.35 -4.69
CA ILE A 35 -2.42 -14.81 -4.77
C ILE A 35 -0.96 -15.20 -4.53
N ALA A 36 0.00 -14.49 -5.13
CA ALA A 36 1.43 -14.72 -4.89
C ALA A 36 1.81 -14.51 -3.42
N SER A 37 1.31 -13.45 -2.78
CA SER A 37 1.56 -13.20 -1.35
C SER A 37 1.00 -14.31 -0.44
N TYR A 38 -0.18 -14.84 -0.78
CA TYR A 38 -0.80 -15.95 -0.03
C TYR A 38 -0.04 -17.25 -0.26
N ARG A 39 0.39 -17.52 -1.52
CA ARG A 39 1.23 -18.65 -1.85
C ARG A 39 2.55 -18.64 -1.06
N ASP A 40 3.23 -17.50 -1.04
CA ASP A 40 4.49 -17.35 -0.30
C ASP A 40 4.30 -17.57 1.21
N ALA A 41 3.18 -17.10 1.77
CA ALA A 41 2.84 -17.35 3.17
C ALA A 41 2.62 -18.83 3.44
N MET A 42 1.88 -19.53 2.56
CA MET A 42 1.58 -20.96 2.68
C MET A 42 2.85 -21.80 2.53
N LEU A 43 3.71 -21.50 1.56
CA LEU A 43 4.99 -22.20 1.38
C LEU A 43 5.90 -22.06 2.61
N LEU A 44 5.98 -20.85 3.18
CA LEU A 44 6.76 -20.64 4.42
C LEU A 44 6.20 -21.44 5.58
N PHE A 45 4.88 -21.47 5.73
CA PHE A 45 4.22 -22.23 6.78
C PHE A 45 4.42 -23.73 6.61
N LEU A 46 4.21 -24.28 5.41
CA LEU A 46 4.40 -25.69 5.13
C LEU A 46 5.84 -26.17 5.35
N ASN A 47 6.81 -25.36 4.95
CA ASN A 47 8.24 -25.63 5.20
C ASN A 47 8.57 -25.63 6.72
N PHE A 48 7.95 -24.73 7.48
CA PHE A 48 8.09 -24.71 8.93
C PHE A 48 7.44 -25.94 9.56
N ALA A 49 6.18 -26.24 9.21
CA ALA A 49 5.42 -27.38 9.71
C ALA A 49 6.12 -28.71 9.39
N HIS A 50 6.66 -28.86 8.17
CA HIS A 50 7.47 -30.02 7.79
C HIS A 50 8.63 -30.28 8.77
N LYS A 51 9.41 -29.24 9.05
CA LYS A 51 10.55 -29.34 9.98
C LYS A 51 10.12 -29.61 11.42
N ARG A 52 9.02 -28.98 11.85
CA ARG A 52 8.56 -29.05 13.22
C ARG A 52 7.87 -30.36 13.55
N LEU A 53 7.07 -30.89 12.61
CA LEU A 53 6.30 -32.13 12.79
C LEU A 53 7.06 -33.37 12.31
N GLY A 54 8.15 -33.25 11.57
CA GLY A 54 8.83 -34.37 10.92
C GLY A 54 8.03 -35.04 9.80
N LYS A 55 6.93 -34.40 9.33
CA LYS A 55 6.05 -34.92 8.28
C LYS A 55 6.34 -34.24 6.95
N THR A 56 6.30 -35.00 5.85
CA THR A 56 6.36 -34.37 4.51
C THR A 56 5.13 -33.49 4.29
N PRO A 57 5.21 -32.41 3.47
CA PRO A 57 4.06 -31.54 3.19
C PRO A 57 2.81 -32.28 2.71
N THR A 58 2.99 -33.41 2.03
CA THR A 58 1.90 -34.27 1.55
C THR A 58 1.27 -35.13 2.64
N ALA A 59 1.99 -35.38 3.74
CA ALA A 59 1.52 -36.15 4.90
C ALA A 59 0.95 -35.28 6.03
N ILE A 60 0.98 -33.95 5.87
CA ILE A 60 0.35 -33.04 6.81
C ILE A 60 -1.17 -33.12 6.62
N ASN A 61 -1.90 -33.20 7.72
CA ASN A 61 -3.36 -33.15 7.76
C ASN A 61 -3.85 -31.84 8.37
N LEU A 62 -5.09 -31.52 8.15
CA LEU A 62 -5.69 -30.31 8.71
C LEU A 62 -5.72 -30.33 10.24
N SER A 63 -5.89 -31.50 10.83
CA SER A 63 -5.81 -31.76 12.29
C SER A 63 -4.44 -31.48 12.90
N ASP A 64 -3.37 -31.52 12.11
CA ASP A 64 -2.01 -31.18 12.57
C ASP A 64 -1.80 -29.67 12.72
N ILE A 65 -2.68 -28.85 12.11
CA ILE A 65 -2.56 -27.38 12.10
C ILE A 65 -3.23 -26.82 13.36
N GLU A 66 -2.71 -27.20 14.51
CA GLU A 66 -3.16 -26.68 15.78
C GLU A 66 -2.74 -25.22 16.02
N PRO A 67 -3.43 -24.51 16.92
CA PRO A 67 -3.08 -23.14 17.30
C PRO A 67 -1.61 -22.97 17.69
N ASP A 68 -1.07 -23.92 18.45
CA ASP A 68 0.31 -23.86 18.94
C ASP A 68 1.33 -23.93 17.80
N LEU A 69 1.11 -24.77 16.79
CA LEU A 69 1.95 -24.82 15.60
C LEU A 69 1.95 -23.48 14.84
N ILE A 70 0.78 -22.83 14.75
CA ILE A 70 0.68 -21.50 14.11
C ILE A 70 1.39 -20.45 14.96
N LEU A 71 1.24 -20.45 16.28
CA LEU A 71 1.93 -19.52 17.18
C LEU A 71 3.45 -19.69 17.10
N GLU A 72 3.95 -20.91 17.15
CA GLU A 72 5.38 -21.20 16.95
C GLU A 72 5.90 -20.70 15.59
N PHE A 73 5.11 -20.88 14.52
CA PHE A 73 5.45 -20.34 13.20
C PHE A 73 5.53 -18.82 13.22
N LEU A 74 4.59 -18.15 13.88
CA LEU A 74 4.58 -16.69 13.96
C LEU A 74 5.77 -16.15 14.78
N ASP A 75 6.18 -16.87 15.83
CA ASP A 75 7.38 -16.55 16.61
C ASP A 75 8.66 -16.82 15.80
N TYR A 76 8.71 -17.91 15.05
CA TYR A 76 9.78 -18.18 14.08
C TYR A 76 9.96 -17.04 13.08
N LEU A 77 8.86 -16.49 12.55
CA LEU A 77 8.92 -15.34 11.63
C LEU A 77 9.54 -14.10 12.28
N GLU A 78 9.23 -13.81 13.53
CA GLU A 78 9.75 -12.64 14.24
C GLU A 78 11.20 -12.87 14.71
N GLN A 79 11.48 -13.97 15.39
CA GLN A 79 12.76 -14.21 16.08
C GLN A 79 13.87 -14.68 15.14
N GLN A 80 13.57 -15.60 14.22
CA GLN A 80 14.59 -16.20 13.35
C GLN A 80 14.67 -15.55 11.98
N ARG A 81 13.53 -15.08 11.45
CA ARG A 81 13.50 -14.41 10.15
C ARG A 81 13.49 -12.88 10.24
N HIS A 82 13.48 -12.32 11.45
CA HIS A 82 13.47 -10.88 11.72
C HIS A 82 12.36 -10.12 10.97
N ASN A 83 11.20 -10.77 10.80
CA ASN A 83 10.06 -10.14 10.16
C ASN A 83 9.42 -9.11 11.09
N SER A 84 9.00 -7.97 10.52
CA SER A 84 8.20 -7.01 11.27
C SER A 84 6.85 -7.60 11.67
N VAL A 85 6.26 -7.09 12.76
CA VAL A 85 4.90 -7.47 13.22
C VAL A 85 3.86 -7.32 12.11
N ARG A 86 4.00 -6.31 11.25
CA ARG A 86 3.16 -6.13 10.06
C ARG A 86 3.27 -7.31 9.10
N SER A 87 4.48 -7.76 8.79
CA SER A 87 4.71 -8.91 7.91
C SER A 87 4.21 -10.20 8.53
N ARG A 88 4.45 -10.40 9.83
CA ARG A 88 3.90 -11.52 10.61
C ARG A 88 2.36 -11.57 10.50
N ASN A 89 1.70 -10.45 10.74
CA ASN A 89 0.24 -10.36 10.66
C ASN A 89 -0.30 -10.61 9.23
N LEU A 90 0.44 -10.19 8.20
CA LEU A 90 0.08 -10.49 6.81
C LEU A 90 0.11 -11.99 6.52
N ARG A 91 1.11 -12.72 7.06
CA ARG A 91 1.18 -14.19 6.95
C ARG A 91 0.01 -14.85 7.69
N LEU A 92 -0.30 -14.39 8.90
CA LEU A 92 -1.47 -14.88 9.64
C LEU A 92 -2.78 -14.62 8.88
N THR A 93 -2.92 -13.48 8.20
CA THR A 93 -4.09 -13.20 7.36
C THR A 93 -4.26 -14.23 6.24
N ALA A 94 -3.17 -14.63 5.59
CA ALA A 94 -3.21 -15.64 4.54
C ALA A 94 -3.63 -17.02 5.09
N LEU A 95 -3.05 -17.43 6.23
CA LEU A 95 -3.42 -18.69 6.90
C LEU A 95 -4.88 -18.69 7.34
N ARG A 96 -5.37 -17.60 7.94
CA ARG A 96 -6.77 -17.46 8.33
C ARG A 96 -7.73 -17.52 7.14
N ALA A 97 -7.34 -16.96 5.99
CA ALA A 97 -8.14 -17.05 4.78
C ALA A 97 -8.26 -18.51 4.28
N PHE A 98 -7.16 -19.26 4.36
CA PHE A 98 -7.17 -20.69 4.05
C PHE A 98 -8.01 -21.49 5.05
N LEU A 99 -7.82 -21.28 6.35
CA LEU A 99 -8.57 -21.98 7.40
C LEU A 99 -10.07 -21.75 7.28
N LYS A 100 -10.52 -20.50 7.03
CA LYS A 100 -11.94 -20.19 6.76
C LYS A 100 -12.49 -20.87 5.51
N PHE A 101 -11.65 -21.10 4.51
CA PHE A 101 -12.03 -21.85 3.33
C PHE A 101 -12.16 -23.35 3.64
N ALA A 102 -11.21 -23.92 4.42
CA ALA A 102 -11.17 -25.32 4.81
C ALA A 102 -12.31 -25.69 5.76
N GLU A 103 -12.65 -24.84 6.72
CA GLU A 103 -13.75 -25.01 7.69
C GLU A 103 -15.07 -25.43 7.04
N ARG A 104 -15.38 -24.86 5.87
CA ARG A 104 -16.62 -25.16 5.15
C ARG A 104 -16.58 -26.47 4.36
N ARG A 105 -15.44 -27.15 4.33
CA ARG A 105 -15.19 -28.36 3.52
C ARG A 105 -14.79 -29.56 4.32
N ASP A 106 -14.27 -29.34 5.51
CA ASP A 106 -13.89 -30.41 6.44
C ASP A 106 -14.47 -30.15 7.83
N VAL A 107 -15.61 -30.75 8.07
CA VAL A 107 -16.33 -30.65 9.35
C VAL A 107 -15.56 -31.37 10.47
N SER A 108 -14.74 -32.36 10.13
CA SER A 108 -13.99 -33.17 11.14
C SER A 108 -12.94 -32.32 11.87
N SER A 109 -12.39 -31.32 11.23
CA SER A 109 -11.37 -30.41 11.79
C SER A 109 -11.93 -29.07 12.32
N PHE A 110 -13.25 -28.92 12.39
CA PHE A 110 -13.92 -27.67 12.76
C PHE A 110 -13.40 -27.08 14.06
N TYR A 111 -13.30 -27.86 15.13
CA TYR A 111 -12.85 -27.39 16.44
C TYR A 111 -11.41 -26.86 16.42
N THR A 112 -10.50 -27.57 15.74
CA THR A 112 -9.10 -27.15 15.57
C THR A 112 -9.01 -25.84 14.78
N ILE A 113 -9.78 -25.73 13.71
CA ILE A 113 -9.83 -24.53 12.87
C ILE A 113 -10.36 -23.33 13.65
N GLU A 114 -11.46 -23.45 14.37
CA GLU A 114 -12.04 -22.38 15.17
C GLU A 114 -11.03 -21.83 16.20
N ARG A 115 -10.35 -22.73 16.91
CA ARG A 115 -9.27 -22.34 17.84
C ARG A 115 -8.15 -21.59 17.13
N ALA A 116 -7.72 -22.06 15.96
CA ALA A 116 -6.67 -21.42 15.16
C ALA A 116 -7.10 -20.04 14.61
N LEU A 117 -8.37 -19.88 14.23
CA LEU A 117 -8.95 -18.62 13.82
C LEU A 117 -9.03 -17.60 14.98
N GLY A 118 -9.07 -18.09 16.23
CA GLY A 118 -9.03 -17.27 17.45
C GLY A 118 -7.71 -16.55 17.70
N ILE A 119 -6.58 -16.96 17.08
CA ILE A 119 -5.26 -16.33 17.28
C ILE A 119 -5.31 -14.85 16.94
N PRO A 120 -5.01 -13.90 17.86
CA PRO A 120 -5.17 -12.48 17.59
C PRO A 120 -4.07 -11.92 16.68
N MET A 121 -4.39 -10.84 15.98
CA MET A 121 -3.38 -10.01 15.30
C MET A 121 -2.60 -9.24 16.35
N LYS A 122 -1.26 -9.24 16.25
CA LYS A 122 -0.40 -8.48 17.13
C LYS A 122 -0.51 -6.97 16.82
N ARG A 123 -0.69 -6.14 17.85
CA ARG A 123 -0.70 -4.69 17.67
C ARG A 123 0.71 -4.20 17.32
N PHE A 124 0.80 -3.18 16.51
CA PHE A 124 2.07 -2.54 16.16
C PHE A 124 1.86 -1.05 15.93
N GLU A 125 2.87 -0.30 16.25
CA GLU A 125 2.89 1.13 15.99
C GLU A 125 2.95 1.39 14.48
N ARG A 126 2.18 2.37 14.05
CA ARG A 126 2.20 2.85 12.68
C ARG A 126 2.84 4.23 12.69
N PRO A 127 4.13 4.35 12.34
CA PRO A 127 4.76 5.65 12.31
C PRO A 127 3.99 6.58 11.37
N MET A 128 3.92 7.85 11.73
CA MET A 128 3.36 8.87 10.86
C MET A 128 4.15 8.88 9.56
N LEU A 129 3.45 8.85 8.43
CA LEU A 129 4.08 8.93 7.13
C LEU A 129 4.60 10.36 6.94
N GLY A 130 5.91 10.51 6.82
CA GLY A 130 6.50 11.79 6.46
C GLY A 130 6.08 12.18 5.03
N TYR A 131 5.95 13.48 4.79
CA TYR A 131 5.74 14.03 3.45
C TYR A 131 6.83 15.05 3.14
N LEU A 132 6.99 15.40 1.88
CA LEU A 132 7.96 16.38 1.40
C LEU A 132 7.36 17.77 1.51
N SER A 133 8.17 18.80 1.83
CA SER A 133 7.76 20.16 1.63
C SER A 133 7.59 20.45 0.13
N ARG A 134 7.01 21.61 -0.21
CA ARG A 134 6.86 22.00 -1.61
C ARG A 134 8.22 22.15 -2.30
N GLU A 135 9.17 22.79 -1.62
CA GLU A 135 10.53 23.01 -2.08
C GLU A 135 11.27 21.67 -2.27
N GLU A 136 11.17 20.77 -1.29
CA GLU A 136 11.76 19.44 -1.38
C GLU A 136 11.17 18.64 -2.56
N MET A 137 9.85 18.72 -2.77
CA MET A 137 9.19 18.01 -3.87
C MET A 137 9.63 18.57 -5.22
N LEU A 138 9.70 19.90 -5.37
CA LEU A 138 10.21 20.56 -6.58
C LEU A 138 11.67 20.18 -6.85
N ALA A 139 12.52 20.12 -5.82
CA ALA A 139 13.90 19.69 -5.95
C ALA A 139 14.01 18.21 -6.40
N VAL A 140 13.11 17.32 -5.94
CA VAL A 140 13.05 15.91 -6.38
C VAL A 140 12.62 15.83 -7.85
N ILE A 141 11.61 16.57 -8.28
CA ILE A 141 11.23 16.68 -9.70
C ILE A 141 12.43 17.18 -10.49
N GLY A 142 13.03 18.31 -10.04
CA GLY A 142 14.18 18.96 -10.66
C GLY A 142 13.85 19.51 -12.04
N GLU A 143 14.86 20.11 -12.68
CA GLU A 143 14.74 20.57 -14.06
C GLU A 143 14.82 19.41 -15.05
N PRO A 144 14.12 19.47 -16.20
CA PRO A 144 14.28 18.50 -17.27
C PRO A 144 15.70 18.60 -17.82
N GLY A 145 16.48 17.52 -17.67
CA GLY A 145 17.83 17.50 -18.21
C GLY A 145 17.85 17.21 -19.71
N GLU A 146 19.03 17.22 -20.31
CA GLU A 146 19.21 17.08 -21.76
C GLU A 146 18.98 15.65 -22.27
N THR A 147 19.17 14.63 -21.41
CA THR A 147 19.03 13.23 -21.84
C THR A 147 17.57 12.81 -21.86
N TRP A 148 17.22 11.92 -22.80
CA TRP A 148 15.90 11.30 -22.89
C TRP A 148 15.44 10.73 -21.53
N THR A 149 16.35 10.05 -20.82
CA THR A 149 16.02 9.45 -19.50
C THR A 149 15.72 10.52 -18.46
N SER A 150 16.45 11.66 -18.45
CA SER A 150 16.21 12.75 -17.48
C SER A 150 14.90 13.48 -17.77
N GLN A 151 14.56 13.67 -19.03
CA GLN A 151 13.27 14.28 -19.43
C GLN A 151 12.10 13.37 -19.04
N ARG A 152 12.21 12.05 -19.31
CA ARG A 152 11.20 11.08 -18.87
C ARG A 152 11.03 11.08 -17.36
N ASP A 153 12.10 11.05 -16.60
CA ASP A 153 12.05 10.97 -15.13
C ASP A 153 11.46 12.26 -14.53
N HIS A 154 11.82 13.41 -15.08
CA HIS A 154 11.21 14.68 -14.70
C HIS A 154 9.69 14.63 -14.87
N LEU A 155 9.21 14.27 -16.05
CA LEU A 155 7.78 14.15 -16.34
C LEU A 155 7.11 13.06 -15.47
N LEU A 156 7.79 11.94 -15.22
CA LEU A 156 7.29 10.87 -14.33
C LEU A 156 7.02 11.40 -12.92
N PHE A 157 7.94 12.16 -12.35
CA PHE A 157 7.80 12.69 -10.98
C PHE A 157 6.81 13.85 -10.93
N ALA A 158 6.76 14.70 -11.96
CA ALA A 158 5.75 15.73 -12.10
C ALA A 158 4.34 15.13 -12.16
N MET A 159 4.12 14.10 -12.98
CA MET A 159 2.85 13.40 -13.07
C MET A 159 2.48 12.65 -11.78
N LEU A 160 3.44 12.00 -11.11
CA LEU A 160 3.20 11.36 -9.82
C LEU A 160 2.75 12.37 -8.76
N TYR A 161 3.36 13.54 -8.73
CA TYR A 161 3.00 14.61 -7.80
C TYR A 161 1.68 15.28 -8.16
N ASN A 162 1.43 15.60 -9.43
CA ASN A 162 0.17 16.20 -9.86
C ASN A 162 -1.02 15.28 -9.54
N THR A 163 -0.90 14.00 -9.87
CA THR A 163 -2.04 13.06 -9.81
C THR A 163 -2.15 12.31 -8.49
N GLY A 164 -1.06 12.21 -7.73
CA GLY A 164 -0.95 11.31 -6.58
C GLY A 164 -1.17 9.84 -6.94
N ALA A 165 -0.93 9.46 -8.20
CA ALA A 165 -1.15 8.10 -8.70
C ALA A 165 -0.29 7.06 -7.96
N ARG A 166 -0.76 5.80 -7.91
CA ARG A 166 0.10 4.69 -7.53
C ARG A 166 1.11 4.42 -8.65
N VAL A 167 2.30 3.91 -8.28
CA VAL A 167 3.30 3.54 -9.32
C VAL A 167 2.71 2.65 -10.38
N SER A 168 1.93 1.63 -9.98
CA SER A 168 1.31 0.71 -10.94
C SER A 168 0.25 1.36 -11.84
N GLU A 169 -0.31 2.49 -11.46
CA GLU A 169 -1.24 3.25 -12.28
C GLU A 169 -0.46 4.08 -13.29
N ILE A 170 0.53 4.87 -12.84
CA ILE A 170 1.26 5.79 -13.69
C ILE A 170 2.13 5.11 -14.75
N ILE A 171 2.79 3.99 -14.44
CA ILE A 171 3.63 3.27 -15.41
C ILE A 171 2.83 2.60 -16.53
N ASN A 172 1.53 2.40 -16.34
CA ASN A 172 0.64 1.80 -17.35
C ASN A 172 -0.14 2.86 -18.15
N VAL A 173 0.04 4.14 -17.88
CA VAL A 173 -0.62 5.22 -18.64
C VAL A 173 -0.14 5.16 -20.08
N ARG A 174 -1.10 5.15 -21.01
CA ARG A 174 -0.86 5.27 -22.45
C ARG A 174 -1.05 6.71 -22.92
N VAL A 175 -0.53 7.02 -24.07
CA VAL A 175 -0.70 8.37 -24.65
C VAL A 175 -2.20 8.71 -24.79
N GLY A 176 -3.03 7.75 -25.23
CA GLY A 176 -4.47 7.91 -25.35
C GLY A 176 -5.25 8.08 -24.05
N ASP A 177 -4.63 7.77 -22.91
CA ASP A 177 -5.25 7.99 -21.60
C ASP A 177 -5.14 9.46 -21.14
N VAL A 178 -4.39 10.31 -21.86
CA VAL A 178 -4.18 11.72 -21.55
C VAL A 178 -5.03 12.59 -22.45
N ILE A 179 -5.98 13.29 -21.87
CA ILE A 179 -6.79 14.29 -22.54
C ILE A 179 -6.11 15.66 -22.34
N MET A 180 -5.79 16.36 -23.42
CA MET A 180 -5.06 17.64 -23.38
C MET A 180 -5.88 18.82 -23.92
N ASP A 181 -7.20 18.64 -24.05
CA ASP A 181 -8.14 19.65 -24.52
C ASP A 181 -8.53 20.63 -23.39
N GLU A 182 -9.69 21.27 -23.47
CA GLU A 182 -10.15 22.31 -22.54
C GLU A 182 -10.08 21.90 -21.06
N VAL A 183 -10.44 20.66 -20.73
CA VAL A 183 -10.33 20.09 -19.39
C VAL A 183 -9.29 18.97 -19.42
N ALA A 184 -8.02 19.38 -19.29
CA ALA A 184 -6.92 18.43 -19.33
C ALA A 184 -6.95 17.46 -18.13
N CYS A 185 -6.93 16.16 -18.42
CA CYS A 185 -6.93 15.11 -17.41
C CYS A 185 -6.21 13.84 -17.88
N VAL A 186 -5.90 12.98 -16.92
CA VAL A 186 -5.38 11.63 -17.20
C VAL A 186 -6.32 10.58 -16.61
N HIS A 187 -6.61 9.56 -17.41
CA HIS A 187 -7.38 8.38 -16.99
C HIS A 187 -6.44 7.36 -16.33
N LEU A 188 -6.69 7.06 -15.06
CA LEU A 188 -5.88 6.14 -14.28
C LEU A 188 -6.67 4.87 -13.98
N GLN A 189 -6.08 3.71 -14.24
CA GLN A 189 -6.66 2.41 -13.94
C GLN A 189 -6.16 1.93 -12.57
N GLY A 190 -7.06 1.94 -11.58
CA GLY A 190 -6.78 1.51 -10.22
C GLY A 190 -6.98 0.02 -9.96
N LYS A 191 -6.84 -0.37 -8.70
CA LYS A 191 -7.11 -1.73 -8.23
C LYS A 191 -8.59 -2.11 -8.48
N GLY A 192 -8.83 -3.34 -8.92
CA GLY A 192 -10.21 -3.84 -9.14
C GLY A 192 -10.87 -3.28 -10.39
N ARG A 193 -10.10 -2.88 -11.41
CA ARG A 193 -10.59 -2.29 -12.68
C ARG A 193 -11.34 -0.96 -12.51
N LYS A 194 -11.22 -0.32 -11.36
CA LYS A 194 -11.79 1.01 -11.13
C LYS A 194 -10.97 2.05 -11.88
N GLN A 195 -11.65 2.87 -12.65
CA GLN A 195 -11.04 4.00 -13.36
C GLN A 195 -11.36 5.31 -12.64
N ARG A 196 -10.44 6.26 -12.74
CA ARG A 196 -10.67 7.64 -12.34
C ARG A 196 -9.96 8.59 -13.26
N SER A 197 -10.53 9.76 -13.46
CA SER A 197 -9.91 10.87 -14.17
C SER A 197 -9.33 11.85 -13.15
N THR A 198 -8.07 12.23 -13.35
CA THR A 198 -7.41 13.20 -12.49
C THR A 198 -7.02 14.42 -13.32
N PRO A 199 -7.42 15.64 -12.94
CA PRO A 199 -7.04 16.85 -13.65
C PRO A 199 -5.53 17.05 -13.68
N LEU A 200 -5.04 17.62 -14.78
CA LEU A 200 -3.62 17.95 -14.94
C LEU A 200 -3.41 19.47 -14.86
N TRP A 201 -2.32 19.87 -14.23
CA TRP A 201 -1.87 21.26 -14.26
C TRP A 201 -1.45 21.66 -15.68
N LYS A 202 -1.62 22.94 -16.02
CA LYS A 202 -1.21 23.48 -17.33
C LYS A 202 0.27 23.23 -17.62
N SER A 203 1.13 23.33 -16.60
CA SER A 203 2.57 23.02 -16.70
C SER A 203 2.80 21.55 -17.08
N THR A 204 2.14 20.61 -16.38
CA THR A 204 2.26 19.17 -16.67
C THR A 204 1.78 18.84 -18.09
N VAL A 205 0.70 19.47 -18.55
CA VAL A 205 0.22 19.30 -19.93
C VAL A 205 1.26 19.79 -20.94
N GLN A 206 1.88 20.95 -20.68
CA GLN A 206 2.93 21.48 -21.55
C GLN A 206 4.16 20.58 -21.59
N GLU A 207 4.54 20.00 -20.46
CA GLU A 207 5.63 19.01 -20.37
C GLU A 207 5.30 17.74 -21.16
N ILE A 208 4.05 17.23 -21.06
CA ILE A 208 3.60 16.08 -21.85
C ILE A 208 3.65 16.39 -23.35
N ARG A 209 3.18 17.56 -23.78
CA ARG A 209 3.25 17.96 -25.19
C ARG A 209 4.70 18.04 -25.68
N THR A 210 5.60 18.61 -24.89
CA THR A 210 7.03 18.67 -25.19
C THR A 210 7.64 17.27 -25.29
N TRP A 211 7.31 16.39 -24.35
CA TRP A 211 7.73 15.00 -24.35
C TRP A 211 7.29 14.25 -25.62
N LEU A 212 6.02 14.37 -25.99
CA LEU A 212 5.47 13.75 -27.21
C LEU A 212 6.09 14.33 -28.49
N LYS A 213 6.37 15.64 -28.50
CA LYS A 213 7.08 16.26 -29.63
C LYS A 213 8.49 15.68 -29.83
N HIS A 214 9.19 15.38 -28.74
CA HIS A 214 10.52 14.75 -28.79
C HIS A 214 10.45 13.24 -29.08
N ASN A 215 9.27 12.64 -28.97
CA ASN A 215 9.03 11.20 -29.23
C ASN A 215 7.89 11.01 -30.26
N PRO A 216 8.05 11.44 -31.50
CA PRO A 216 6.97 11.51 -32.50
C PRO A 216 6.45 10.15 -32.93
N THR A 217 7.15 9.06 -32.60
CA THR A 217 6.73 7.69 -32.91
C THR A 217 5.69 7.13 -31.92
N TYR A 218 5.37 7.85 -30.85
CA TYR A 218 4.41 7.37 -29.86
C TYR A 218 2.98 7.66 -30.34
N GLY A 219 2.26 6.57 -30.67
CA GLY A 219 0.84 6.60 -30.96
C GLY A 219 -0.01 6.48 -29.69
N THR A 220 -1.33 6.52 -29.85
CA THR A 220 -2.31 6.49 -28.74
C THR A 220 -2.14 5.28 -27.82
N ASP A 221 -1.77 4.12 -28.36
CA ASP A 221 -1.56 2.88 -27.61
C ASP A 221 -0.17 2.76 -26.98
N SER A 222 0.75 3.67 -27.30
CA SER A 222 2.10 3.67 -26.74
C SER A 222 2.07 3.98 -25.26
N VAL A 223 2.95 3.33 -24.48
CA VAL A 223 3.18 3.70 -23.08
C VAL A 223 3.72 5.12 -23.03
N LEU A 224 3.10 5.99 -22.22
CA LEU A 224 3.50 7.39 -22.15
C LEU A 224 4.94 7.56 -21.63
N LEU A 225 5.32 6.79 -20.62
CA LEU A 225 6.62 6.86 -19.94
C LEU A 225 7.30 5.49 -19.94
N PRO A 226 7.82 5.03 -21.09
CA PRO A 226 8.40 3.70 -21.21
C PRO A 226 9.82 3.62 -20.59
N ASN A 227 10.35 2.41 -20.51
CA ASN A 227 11.78 2.18 -20.34
C ASN A 227 12.54 2.47 -21.64
N ARG A 228 13.88 2.26 -21.67
CA ARG A 228 14.69 2.51 -22.86
C ARG A 228 14.39 1.59 -24.05
N GLU A 229 13.71 0.47 -23.79
CA GLU A 229 13.32 -0.53 -24.78
C GLU A 229 11.88 -0.32 -25.31
N GLY A 230 11.21 0.77 -24.87
CA GLY A 230 9.83 1.05 -25.25
C GLY A 230 8.77 0.33 -24.41
N HIS A 231 9.16 -0.49 -23.42
CA HIS A 231 8.25 -1.28 -22.59
C HIS A 231 7.82 -0.53 -21.31
N VAL A 232 6.77 -1.03 -20.67
CA VAL A 232 6.31 -0.55 -19.36
C VAL A 232 7.44 -0.67 -18.32
N MET A 233 7.67 0.38 -17.55
CA MET A 233 8.64 0.38 -16.44
C MET A 233 8.19 -0.58 -15.34
N THR A 234 9.14 -1.18 -14.63
CA THR A 234 8.83 -1.91 -13.39
C THR A 234 8.75 -0.95 -12.21
N ARG A 235 8.06 -1.37 -11.14
CA ARG A 235 8.05 -0.61 -9.87
C ARG A 235 9.46 -0.41 -9.30
N CYS A 236 10.32 -1.40 -9.48
CA CYS A 236 11.72 -1.34 -9.06
C CYS A 236 12.49 -0.26 -9.84
N ASN A 237 12.29 -0.18 -11.17
CA ASN A 237 12.90 0.89 -11.98
C ASN A 237 12.45 2.28 -11.48
N VAL A 238 11.15 2.50 -11.24
CA VAL A 238 10.66 3.79 -10.73
C VAL A 238 11.31 4.13 -9.39
N THR A 239 11.39 3.16 -8.46
CA THR A 239 12.03 3.38 -7.15
C THR A 239 13.52 3.72 -7.30
N GLN A 240 14.24 3.02 -8.19
CA GLN A 240 15.65 3.31 -8.46
C GLN A 240 15.82 4.72 -9.04
N ARG A 241 14.97 5.12 -10.00
CA ARG A 241 15.01 6.48 -10.59
C ARG A 241 14.70 7.54 -9.53
N LEU A 242 13.73 7.28 -8.65
CA LEU A 242 13.42 8.17 -7.54
C LEU A 242 14.61 8.31 -6.56
N ASN A 243 15.30 7.21 -6.23
CA ASN A 243 16.48 7.28 -5.36
C ASN A 243 17.58 8.17 -5.95
N ILE A 244 17.78 8.12 -7.28
CA ILE A 244 18.73 9.01 -7.98
C ILE A 244 18.27 10.47 -7.88
N ALA A 245 16.97 10.74 -8.08
CA ALA A 245 16.42 12.09 -7.97
C ALA A 245 16.53 12.64 -6.54
N VAL A 246 16.24 11.82 -5.54
CA VAL A 246 16.38 12.17 -4.11
C VAL A 246 17.84 12.44 -3.75
N ALA A 247 18.77 11.64 -4.22
CA ALA A 247 20.20 11.87 -3.99
C ALA A 247 20.69 13.19 -4.63
N ARG A 248 20.17 13.53 -5.82
CA ARG A 248 20.42 14.84 -6.48
C ARG A 248 19.85 15.99 -5.65
N ALA A 249 18.57 15.90 -5.27
CA ALA A 249 17.89 16.92 -4.46
C ALA A 249 18.51 17.08 -3.06
N GLY A 250 19.03 15.98 -2.52
CA GLY A 250 19.70 15.95 -1.22
C GLY A 250 20.98 16.78 -1.13
N LYS A 251 21.60 17.13 -2.26
CA LYS A 251 22.73 18.08 -2.30
C LYS A 251 22.32 19.48 -1.84
N VAL A 252 21.07 19.86 -2.07
CA VAL A 252 20.51 21.15 -1.66
C VAL A 252 19.72 21.00 -0.35
N HIS A 253 18.99 19.91 -0.20
CA HIS A 253 18.12 19.62 0.95
C HIS A 253 18.64 18.39 1.71
N ASN A 254 19.66 18.55 2.55
CA ASN A 254 20.33 17.48 3.29
C ASN A 254 19.38 16.56 4.09
N ASN A 255 18.23 17.06 4.53
CA ASN A 255 17.22 16.29 5.25
C ASN A 255 16.62 15.15 4.42
N LEU A 256 16.62 15.25 3.09
CA LEU A 256 16.14 14.21 2.19
C LEU A 256 16.97 12.92 2.30
N LEU A 257 18.28 13.06 2.51
CA LEU A 257 19.22 11.91 2.60
C LEU A 257 18.99 11.09 3.88
N LYS A 258 18.40 11.68 4.92
CA LYS A 258 18.10 11.00 6.20
C LYS A 258 16.75 10.30 6.21
N ARG A 259 15.97 10.40 5.13
CA ARG A 259 14.59 9.92 5.04
C ARG A 259 14.45 8.86 3.95
N GLN A 260 13.65 7.83 4.22
CA GLN A 260 13.28 6.85 3.20
C GLN A 260 12.14 7.41 2.34
N ILE A 261 12.49 7.91 1.16
CA ILE A 261 11.53 8.46 0.21
C ILE A 261 11.18 7.40 -0.83
N SER A 262 9.91 7.13 -0.96
CA SER A 262 9.36 6.15 -1.87
C SER A 262 8.30 6.80 -2.78
N PRO A 263 7.88 6.17 -3.86
CA PRO A 263 6.75 6.68 -4.64
C PRO A 263 5.46 6.86 -3.83
N HIS A 264 5.28 6.08 -2.76
CA HIS A 264 4.19 6.30 -1.81
C HIS A 264 4.34 7.59 -1.01
N THR A 265 5.58 8.02 -0.74
CA THR A 265 5.85 9.31 -0.11
C THR A 265 5.41 10.46 -1.01
N ILE A 266 5.65 10.40 -2.34
CA ILE A 266 5.16 11.41 -3.28
C ILE A 266 3.63 11.49 -3.26
N ARG A 267 2.94 10.35 -3.35
CA ARG A 267 1.48 10.30 -3.27
C ARG A 267 0.95 10.87 -1.95
N HIS A 268 1.64 10.59 -0.85
CA HIS A 268 1.31 11.14 0.46
C HIS A 268 1.51 12.66 0.49
N THR A 269 2.60 13.14 -0.11
CA THR A 269 2.89 14.57 -0.29
C THR A 269 1.78 15.28 -1.07
N THR A 270 1.33 14.70 -2.19
CA THR A 270 0.18 15.23 -2.94
C THR A 270 -1.07 15.35 -2.07
N ALA A 271 -1.40 14.30 -1.30
CA ALA A 271 -2.54 14.32 -0.39
C ALA A 271 -2.43 15.44 0.65
N MET A 272 -1.25 15.58 1.26
CA MET A 272 -1.01 16.60 2.28
C MET A 272 -1.07 18.02 1.71
N HIS A 273 -0.50 18.26 0.53
CA HIS A 273 -0.55 19.56 -0.10
C HIS A 273 -1.97 19.94 -0.56
N LEU A 274 -2.75 18.99 -1.07
CA LEU A 274 -4.18 19.22 -1.36
C LEU A 274 -4.94 19.59 -0.07
N LEU A 275 -4.67 18.87 1.01
CA LEU A 275 -5.29 19.12 2.29
C LEU A 275 -4.94 20.51 2.86
N GLN A 276 -3.67 20.89 2.84
CA GLN A 276 -3.16 22.17 3.28
C GLN A 276 -3.69 23.33 2.43
N SER A 277 -3.99 23.07 1.15
CA SER A 277 -4.66 23.99 0.24
C SER A 277 -6.17 24.11 0.51
N GLY A 278 -6.71 23.41 1.50
CA GLY A 278 -8.13 23.50 1.89
C GLY A 278 -9.07 22.61 1.09
N VAL A 279 -8.54 21.67 0.30
CA VAL A 279 -9.37 20.72 -0.47
C VAL A 279 -10.07 19.74 0.49
N ASN A 280 -11.37 19.53 0.28
CA ASN A 280 -12.17 18.64 1.11
C ASN A 280 -11.68 17.19 1.03
N PHE A 281 -11.76 16.48 2.18
CA PHE A 281 -11.35 15.07 2.29
C PHE A 281 -11.99 14.13 1.27
N SER A 282 -13.27 14.31 1.01
CA SER A 282 -14.00 13.50 0.04
C SER A 282 -13.43 13.67 -1.35
N VAL A 283 -13.06 14.90 -1.72
CA VAL A 283 -12.42 15.20 -3.00
C VAL A 283 -11.03 14.58 -3.07
N ILE A 284 -10.23 14.67 -1.98
CA ILE A 284 -8.91 14.05 -1.92
C ILE A 284 -9.03 12.51 -2.04
N ALA A 285 -10.01 11.90 -1.38
CA ALA A 285 -10.25 10.47 -1.49
C ALA A 285 -10.59 10.04 -2.92
N LEU A 286 -11.45 10.80 -3.62
CA LEU A 286 -11.78 10.58 -5.04
C LEU A 286 -10.56 10.80 -5.93
N TRP A 287 -9.82 11.89 -5.72
CA TRP A 287 -8.59 12.21 -6.46
C TRP A 287 -7.58 11.06 -6.41
N LEU A 288 -7.35 10.56 -5.22
CA LEU A 288 -6.39 9.48 -4.98
C LEU A 288 -6.95 8.09 -5.31
N GLY A 289 -8.27 7.92 -5.46
CA GLY A 289 -8.91 6.61 -5.63
C GLY A 289 -8.74 5.74 -4.37
N HIS A 290 -9.10 6.29 -3.21
CA HIS A 290 -9.17 5.53 -1.96
C HIS A 290 -10.50 4.79 -1.87
N GLU A 291 -10.46 3.49 -1.60
CA GLU A 291 -11.67 2.66 -1.41
C GLU A 291 -12.33 2.93 -0.05
N SER A 292 -11.57 3.43 0.92
CA SER A 292 -12.03 3.73 2.27
C SER A 292 -11.58 5.12 2.70
N MET A 293 -12.51 5.88 3.26
CA MET A 293 -12.24 7.19 3.87
C MET A 293 -11.22 7.10 5.01
N ILE A 294 -11.14 5.97 5.72
CA ILE A 294 -10.16 5.72 6.79
C ILE A 294 -8.72 5.92 6.27
N THR A 295 -8.46 5.59 5.00
CA THR A 295 -7.14 5.82 4.41
C THR A 295 -6.81 7.30 4.30
N THR A 296 -7.82 8.15 4.06
CA THR A 296 -7.67 9.60 3.94
C THR A 296 -7.60 10.27 5.32
N HIS A 297 -8.31 9.75 6.33
CA HIS A 297 -8.25 10.26 7.71
C HIS A 297 -6.83 10.27 8.31
N ARG A 298 -5.97 9.36 7.89
CA ARG A 298 -4.56 9.31 8.33
C ARG A 298 -3.76 10.57 7.96
N TYR A 299 -4.21 11.33 6.98
CA TYR A 299 -3.58 12.62 6.61
C TYR A 299 -3.94 13.74 7.60
N VAL A 300 -5.16 13.71 8.18
CA VAL A 300 -5.58 14.67 9.22
C VAL A 300 -4.79 14.48 10.50
N GLU A 301 -4.53 13.23 10.87
CA GLU A 301 -3.75 12.93 12.09
C GLU A 301 -2.34 13.52 12.00
N ALA A 302 -1.79 13.65 10.78
CA ALA A 302 -0.43 14.11 10.53
C ALA A 302 -0.29 15.64 10.40
N ASP A 303 -1.38 16.41 10.21
CA ASP A 303 -1.30 17.85 9.94
C ASP A 303 -1.60 18.71 11.18
N LEU A 304 -0.52 19.17 11.83
CA LEU A 304 -0.61 20.08 12.96
C LEU A 304 -1.13 21.46 12.56
N ALA A 305 -0.75 21.96 11.37
CA ALA A 305 -1.16 23.27 10.87
C ALA A 305 -2.68 23.37 10.62
N MET A 306 -3.33 22.25 10.23
CA MET A 306 -4.79 22.21 10.16
C MET A 306 -5.44 22.28 11.53
N LYS A 307 -4.86 21.62 12.52
CA LYS A 307 -5.35 21.65 13.91
C LYS A 307 -5.22 23.07 14.50
N GLU A 308 -4.11 23.74 14.23
CA GLU A 308 -3.89 25.15 14.62
C GLU A 308 -4.90 26.08 13.93
N LYS A 309 -5.15 25.92 12.63
CA LYS A 309 -6.18 26.69 11.91
C LYS A 309 -7.60 26.41 12.44
N ALA A 310 -7.89 25.19 12.82
CA ALA A 310 -9.16 24.84 13.44
C ALA A 310 -9.28 25.46 14.84
N LEU A 311 -8.20 25.42 15.63
CA LEU A 311 -8.13 26.03 16.95
C LEU A 311 -8.29 27.56 16.88
N ALA A 312 -7.66 28.22 15.90
CA ALA A 312 -7.79 29.65 15.67
C ALA A 312 -9.21 30.12 15.29
N ARG A 313 -10.10 29.21 14.88
CA ARG A 313 -11.52 29.47 14.63
C ARG A 313 -12.41 29.33 15.87
N LEU A 314 -11.86 28.69 16.92
CA LEU A 314 -12.54 28.60 18.22
C LEU A 314 -12.19 29.86 19.02
N GLN A 315 -13.20 30.47 19.65
CA GLN A 315 -12.95 31.52 20.62
C GLN A 315 -12.22 30.90 21.81
N GLU A 316 -11.06 31.44 22.14
CA GLU A 316 -10.35 31.05 23.35
C GLU A 316 -11.23 31.33 24.56
N PRO A 317 -11.50 30.35 25.42
CA PRO A 317 -12.28 30.61 26.62
C PRO A 317 -11.52 31.60 27.51
N ASP A 318 -12.23 32.63 27.97
CA ASP A 318 -11.67 33.70 28.85
C ASP A 318 -11.42 33.09 30.25
N THR A 319 -10.43 32.22 30.36
CA THR A 319 -10.02 31.60 31.61
C THR A 319 -9.01 32.48 32.29
N LYS A 320 -9.45 33.24 33.30
CA LYS A 320 -8.53 33.84 34.25
C LYS A 320 -7.69 32.70 34.87
N ALA A 321 -6.37 32.79 34.72
CA ALA A 321 -5.46 31.84 35.32
C ALA A 321 -5.64 31.88 36.84
N CYS A 322 -6.47 31.03 37.39
CA CYS A 322 -6.55 30.79 38.83
C CYS A 322 -5.25 30.08 39.23
N ARG A 323 -4.27 30.83 39.71
CA ARG A 323 -3.18 30.25 40.48
C ARG A 323 -3.78 29.65 41.73
N TYR A 324 -3.87 28.32 41.80
CA TYR A 324 -4.16 27.64 43.03
C TYR A 324 -3.04 27.93 44.01
N HIS A 325 -3.34 28.69 45.09
CA HIS A 325 -2.50 28.83 46.26
C HIS A 325 -3.02 27.80 47.28
N PRO A 326 -2.28 26.72 47.57
CA PRO A 326 -2.68 25.84 48.66
C PRO A 326 -2.70 26.65 49.95
N PRO A 327 -3.72 26.46 50.81
CA PRO A 327 -3.72 27.10 52.13
C PRO A 327 -2.49 26.62 52.93
N ASN A 328 -1.87 27.53 53.65
CA ASN A 328 -0.62 27.26 54.42
C ASN A 328 -0.72 26.10 55.41
N ASP A 329 -1.92 25.59 55.71
CA ASP A 329 -2.15 24.51 56.67
C ASP A 329 -2.13 23.11 56.07
N ALA A 330 -1.81 22.94 54.77
CA ALA A 330 -1.71 21.65 54.10
C ALA A 330 -0.29 21.04 54.08
N LEU A 331 0.63 21.62 54.86
CA LEU A 331 2.03 21.17 55.02
C LEU A 331 2.37 20.91 56.52
N ILE A 332 1.51 20.16 57.24
CA ILE A 332 1.85 19.51 58.51
C ILE A 332 1.48 18.03 58.41
#